data_2e0221b8003f47adab72995960b45f7f
#
_entry.id   2e0221b8003f47adab72995960b45f7f
#
_cell.length_a   1.000
_cell.length_b   1.000
_cell.length_c   1.000
_cell.angle_alpha   90.00
_cell.angle_beta   90.00
_cell.angle_gamma   90.00
#
_symmetry.space_group_name_H-M   'P 1'
#
loop_
_entity.id
_entity.type
_entity.pdbx_description
1 polymer ?
#
loop_
_entity_poly.entity_id
_entity_poly.type
_entity_poly.pdbx_seq_one_letter_code
_entity_poly.pdbx_strand_id
1 'polypeptide(L)'
;TRRVLRTMEVVHLCRKAGFSVTTRTKLQNEAPQDEDIVILDTIGELGKIYSIGDVVFVGGSLVPHGGHNILEPAAHGKAIIVGSHMFNFKDTYALFKNRDACLTVKNGAELATEVTRLFDEPEHRHRMEEETRAIVRENKGASRKSAVLLHQMLDAYESSPENRHHVRSTQKITNFQTYFIDLV
;
A
#
# COMPACT_ATOMS: atom_id res chain seq x y z
N THR A 1 -6.94 -4.63 10.38
CA THR A 1 -6.87 -5.88 9.59
C THR A 1 -7.68 -5.73 8.31
N ARG A 2 -7.26 -6.30 7.16
CA ARG A 2 -8.08 -6.31 5.92
C ARG A 2 -9.38 -7.11 6.08
N ARG A 3 -9.50 -7.90 7.14
CA ARG A 3 -10.69 -8.68 7.46
C ARG A 3 -11.16 -8.30 8.87
N VAL A 4 -12.14 -7.44 8.95
CA VAL A 4 -12.77 -7.01 10.21
C VAL A 4 -13.24 -8.21 11.05
N LEU A 5 -13.65 -9.31 10.40
CA LEU A 5 -14.06 -10.56 11.05
C LEU A 5 -12.97 -11.24 11.91
N ARG A 6 -11.68 -10.89 11.71
CA ARG A 6 -10.58 -11.46 12.50
C ARG A 6 -10.11 -10.55 13.63
N THR A 7 -10.74 -9.41 13.81
CA THR A 7 -10.30 -8.42 14.84
C THR A 7 -10.24 -9.04 16.23
N MET A 8 -11.28 -9.74 16.64
CA MET A 8 -11.34 -10.34 17.98
C MET A 8 -10.29 -11.43 18.19
N GLU A 9 -9.99 -12.24 17.17
CA GLU A 9 -8.92 -13.24 17.21
C GLU A 9 -7.55 -12.56 17.45
N VAL A 10 -7.26 -11.48 16.71
CA VAL A 10 -6.00 -10.74 16.86
C VAL A 10 -5.92 -10.06 18.23
N VAL A 11 -7.01 -9.42 18.70
CA VAL A 11 -7.08 -8.87 20.06
C VAL A 11 -6.73 -9.92 21.11
N HIS A 12 -7.34 -11.11 21.01
CA HIS A 12 -7.09 -12.20 21.95
C HIS A 12 -5.62 -12.65 21.94
N LEU A 13 -5.03 -12.81 20.74
CA LEU A 13 -3.63 -13.21 20.59
C LEU A 13 -2.66 -12.18 21.21
N CYS A 14 -2.89 -10.89 20.96
CA CYS A 14 -2.05 -9.82 21.52
C CYS A 14 -2.15 -9.78 23.05
N ARG A 15 -3.36 -9.87 23.61
CA ARG A 15 -3.56 -9.90 25.07
C ARG A 15 -2.93 -11.13 25.72
N LYS A 16 -3.04 -12.29 25.07
CA LYS A 16 -2.37 -13.51 25.55
C LYS A 16 -0.85 -13.38 25.57
N ALA A 17 -0.29 -12.57 24.67
CA ALA A 17 1.13 -12.22 24.63
C ALA A 17 1.53 -11.13 25.64
N GLY A 18 0.59 -10.60 26.45
CA GLY A 18 0.83 -9.63 27.50
C GLY A 18 0.70 -8.15 27.07
N PHE A 19 0.27 -7.87 25.86
CA PHE A 19 0.12 -6.51 25.37
C PHE A 19 -1.24 -5.90 25.73
N SER A 20 -1.25 -4.61 26.07
CA SER A 20 -2.46 -3.79 26.10
C SER A 20 -2.95 -3.53 24.67
N VAL A 21 -4.25 -3.70 24.42
CA VAL A 21 -4.79 -3.66 23.05
C VAL A 21 -6.13 -2.94 23.01
N THR A 22 -6.23 -1.99 22.10
CA THR A 22 -7.48 -1.36 21.74
C THR A 22 -7.79 -1.49 20.25
N THR A 23 -8.98 -1.04 19.83
CA THR A 23 -9.35 -0.98 18.41
C THR A 23 -9.63 0.44 17.98
N ARG A 24 -9.48 0.72 16.70
CA ARG A 24 -9.77 2.05 16.14
C ARG A 24 -11.23 2.50 16.42
N THR A 25 -12.18 1.56 16.35
CA THR A 25 -13.59 1.84 16.65
C THR A 25 -13.79 2.28 18.09
N LYS A 26 -13.08 1.69 19.05
CA LYS A 26 -13.16 2.12 20.47
C LYS A 26 -12.60 3.50 20.66
N LEU A 27 -11.47 3.84 20.05
CA LEU A 27 -10.84 5.15 20.13
C LEU A 27 -11.69 6.30 19.55
N GLN A 28 -12.77 6.01 18.83
CA GLN A 28 -13.71 7.04 18.40
C GLN A 28 -14.59 7.55 19.55
N ASN A 29 -14.81 6.73 20.57
CA ASN A 29 -15.73 6.99 21.66
C ASN A 29 -15.05 7.11 23.03
N GLU A 30 -13.81 6.70 23.15
CA GLU A 30 -13.04 6.65 24.39
C GLU A 30 -11.73 7.45 24.20
N ALA A 31 -11.27 8.12 25.24
CA ALA A 31 -9.97 8.78 25.21
C ALA A 31 -8.86 7.73 25.03
N PRO A 32 -7.82 8.02 24.20
CA PRO A 32 -6.67 7.13 24.08
C PRO A 32 -6.03 6.93 25.48
N GLN A 33 -5.71 5.69 25.77
CA GLN A 33 -4.84 5.31 26.88
C GLN A 33 -3.51 4.86 26.26
N ASP A 34 -2.48 4.65 27.05
CA ASP A 34 -1.16 4.21 26.59
C ASP A 34 -1.20 2.72 26.20
N GLU A 35 -2.00 2.39 25.18
CA GLU A 35 -2.04 1.01 24.66
C GLU A 35 -0.83 0.71 23.78
N ASP A 36 -0.28 -0.50 23.96
CA ASP A 36 0.84 -1.00 23.16
C ASP A 36 0.44 -1.24 21.70
N ILE A 37 -0.82 -1.67 21.46
CA ILE A 37 -1.31 -2.07 20.15
C ILE A 37 -2.68 -1.47 19.86
N VAL A 38 -2.77 -0.79 18.71
CA VAL A 38 -4.05 -0.35 18.13
C VAL A 38 -4.38 -1.19 16.91
N ILE A 39 -5.49 -1.91 16.95
CA ILE A 39 -5.97 -2.67 15.80
C ILE A 39 -6.90 -1.82 14.96
N LEU A 40 -6.53 -1.61 13.70
CA LEU A 40 -7.38 -0.94 12.72
C LEU A 40 -8.47 -1.91 12.27
N ASP A 41 -9.66 -1.76 12.81
CA ASP A 41 -10.86 -2.55 12.54
C ASP A 41 -11.88 -1.84 11.63
N THR A 42 -11.48 -0.69 11.05
CA THR A 42 -12.25 0.11 10.11
C THR A 42 -11.76 -0.07 8.68
N ILE A 43 -12.58 0.29 7.70
CA ILE A 43 -12.24 0.26 6.27
C ILE A 43 -11.96 1.70 5.79
N GLY A 44 -10.97 1.86 4.89
CA GLY A 44 -10.67 3.14 4.25
C GLY A 44 -9.73 4.07 5.03
N GLU A 45 -9.32 3.71 6.25
CA GLU A 45 -8.42 4.53 7.08
C GLU A 45 -6.93 4.13 6.98
N LEU A 46 -6.61 2.98 6.36
CA LEU A 46 -5.23 2.45 6.33
C LEU A 46 -4.23 3.44 5.72
N GLY A 47 -4.63 4.13 4.65
CA GLY A 47 -3.79 5.16 4.03
C GLY A 47 -3.40 6.27 5.01
N LYS A 48 -4.33 6.70 5.87
CA LYS A 48 -4.03 7.72 6.91
C LYS A 48 -3.07 7.18 7.97
N ILE A 49 -3.19 5.90 8.32
CA ILE A 49 -2.30 5.26 9.32
C ILE A 49 -0.86 5.17 8.80
N TYR A 50 -0.64 4.94 7.50
CA TYR A 50 0.71 4.98 6.95
C TYR A 50 1.41 6.33 7.18
N SER A 51 0.70 7.43 7.23
CA SER A 51 1.32 8.76 7.42
C SER A 51 1.98 8.93 8.79
N ILE A 52 1.50 8.24 9.82
CA ILE A 52 1.99 8.35 11.21
C ILE A 52 2.99 7.25 11.61
N GLY A 53 3.11 6.17 10.83
CA GLY A 53 4.08 5.12 11.10
C GLY A 53 5.50 5.52 10.70
N ASP A 54 6.51 5.05 11.40
CA ASP A 54 7.93 5.20 11.04
C ASP A 54 8.39 4.06 10.13
N VAL A 55 8.08 2.84 10.52
CA VAL A 55 8.42 1.61 9.78
C VAL A 55 7.15 0.84 9.46
N VAL A 56 7.02 0.37 8.22
CA VAL A 56 5.87 -0.40 7.77
C VAL A 56 6.27 -1.80 7.36
N PHE A 57 5.76 -2.81 8.07
CA PHE A 57 5.83 -4.19 7.62
C PHE A 57 4.62 -4.54 6.77
N VAL A 58 4.86 -5.02 5.55
CA VAL A 58 3.79 -5.40 4.61
C VAL A 58 3.41 -6.87 4.82
N GLY A 59 2.25 -7.09 5.41
CA GLY A 59 1.75 -8.42 5.75
C GLY A 59 1.49 -9.32 4.52
N GLY A 60 1.21 -10.61 4.78
CA GLY A 60 1.01 -11.63 3.73
C GLY A 60 2.28 -12.01 2.98
N SER A 61 3.44 -11.49 3.40
CA SER A 61 4.73 -11.69 2.74
C SER A 61 5.66 -12.67 3.48
N LEU A 62 5.44 -12.96 4.77
CA LEU A 62 6.16 -14.02 5.49
C LEU A 62 5.62 -15.43 5.22
N VAL A 63 4.42 -15.51 4.66
CA VAL A 63 3.76 -16.75 4.28
C VAL A 63 3.42 -16.70 2.79
N PRO A 64 3.19 -17.83 2.10
CA PRO A 64 3.01 -17.87 0.65
C PRO A 64 1.64 -17.33 0.20
N HIS A 65 1.28 -16.11 0.65
CA HIS A 65 0.10 -15.38 0.19
C HIS A 65 0.39 -14.34 -0.89
N GLY A 66 1.68 -14.13 -1.23
CA GLY A 66 2.09 -13.25 -2.32
C GLY A 66 2.27 -11.77 -1.94
N GLY A 67 2.17 -11.45 -0.65
CA GLY A 67 2.32 -10.09 -0.13
C GLY A 67 1.12 -9.19 -0.39
N HIS A 68 1.27 -7.93 -0.02
CA HIS A 68 0.34 -6.84 -0.29
C HIS A 68 1.03 -5.69 -1.01
N ASN A 69 0.25 -4.70 -1.43
CA ASN A 69 0.73 -3.56 -2.19
C ASN A 69 1.73 -2.72 -1.38
N ILE A 70 2.97 -2.62 -1.85
CA ILE A 70 4.03 -1.82 -1.22
C ILE A 70 3.99 -0.35 -1.67
N LEU A 71 3.27 -0.01 -2.73
CA LEU A 71 3.13 1.37 -3.20
C LEU A 71 2.30 2.22 -2.24
N GLU A 72 1.39 1.62 -1.45
CA GLU A 72 0.60 2.35 -0.48
C GLU A 72 1.48 3.00 0.62
N PRO A 73 2.29 2.25 1.39
CA PRO A 73 3.23 2.86 2.34
C PRO A 73 4.31 3.70 1.64
N ALA A 74 4.72 3.32 0.43
CA ALA A 74 5.70 4.06 -0.35
C ALA A 74 5.23 5.47 -0.72
N ALA A 75 3.94 5.65 -1.02
CA ALA A 75 3.36 6.96 -1.30
C ALA A 75 3.48 7.93 -0.10
N HIS A 76 3.61 7.39 1.12
CA HIS A 76 3.87 8.15 2.35
C HIS A 76 5.36 8.24 2.70
N GLY A 77 6.26 7.73 1.84
CA GLY A 77 7.71 7.80 2.03
C GLY A 77 8.18 7.06 3.28
N LYS A 78 7.66 5.87 3.54
CA LYS A 78 7.98 5.11 4.74
C LYS A 78 9.09 4.09 4.49
N ALA A 79 9.85 3.76 5.55
CA ALA A 79 10.74 2.62 5.54
C ALA A 79 9.91 1.33 5.50
N ILE A 80 10.18 0.46 4.53
CA ILE A 80 9.34 -0.70 4.23
C ILE A 80 10.10 -1.99 4.49
N ILE A 81 9.49 -2.91 5.22
CA ILE A 81 9.96 -4.28 5.39
C ILE A 81 8.93 -5.23 4.77
N VAL A 82 9.41 -6.23 4.04
CA VAL A 82 8.58 -7.28 3.44
C VAL A 82 9.15 -8.66 3.80
N GLY A 83 8.32 -9.69 3.73
CA GLY A 83 8.79 -11.08 3.73
C GLY A 83 9.20 -11.54 2.34
N SER A 84 9.70 -12.77 2.24
CA SER A 84 10.21 -13.36 0.98
C SER A 84 9.13 -13.70 -0.07
N HIS A 85 7.85 -13.68 0.32
CA HIS A 85 6.75 -14.06 -0.58
C HIS A 85 6.04 -12.81 -1.15
N MET A 86 6.62 -12.19 -2.20
CA MET A 86 6.09 -11.00 -2.87
C MET A 86 5.67 -11.26 -4.33
N PHE A 87 5.26 -12.49 -4.64
CA PHE A 87 5.04 -12.91 -6.03
C PHE A 87 3.82 -12.24 -6.70
N ASN A 88 2.84 -11.72 -5.94
CA ASN A 88 1.74 -10.92 -6.50
C ASN A 88 2.19 -9.50 -6.92
N PHE A 89 3.34 -9.04 -6.43
CA PHE A 89 3.90 -7.71 -6.67
C PHE A 89 5.36 -7.79 -7.13
N LYS A 90 5.70 -8.83 -7.90
CA LYS A 90 7.08 -9.18 -8.25
C LYS A 90 7.86 -8.02 -8.86
N ASP A 91 7.29 -7.34 -9.84
CA ASP A 91 7.99 -6.27 -10.56
C ASP A 91 8.19 -5.03 -9.66
N THR A 92 7.15 -4.66 -8.93
CA THR A 92 7.23 -3.56 -7.96
C THR A 92 8.24 -3.88 -6.86
N TYR A 93 8.19 -5.10 -6.30
CA TYR A 93 9.15 -5.54 -5.29
C TYR A 93 10.59 -5.53 -5.82
N ALA A 94 10.83 -6.02 -7.03
CA ALA A 94 12.15 -6.00 -7.64
C ALA A 94 12.70 -4.57 -7.78
N LEU A 95 11.86 -3.62 -8.19
CA LEU A 95 12.23 -2.21 -8.27
C LEU A 95 12.68 -1.64 -6.92
N PHE A 96 11.90 -1.89 -5.85
CA PHE A 96 12.23 -1.41 -4.51
C PHE A 96 13.49 -2.07 -3.95
N LYS A 97 13.65 -3.38 -4.16
CA LYS A 97 14.81 -4.14 -3.71
C LYS A 97 16.09 -3.69 -4.38
N ASN A 98 16.06 -3.45 -5.69
CA ASN A 98 17.24 -3.02 -6.47
C ASN A 98 17.73 -1.62 -6.10
N ARG A 99 16.90 -0.84 -5.41
CA ARG A 99 17.23 0.52 -4.94
C ARG A 99 17.37 0.61 -3.43
N ASP A 100 17.45 -0.52 -2.73
CA ASP A 100 17.51 -0.59 -1.25
C ASP A 100 16.38 0.22 -0.56
N ALA A 101 15.23 0.33 -1.23
CA ALA A 101 14.04 1.02 -0.73
C ALA A 101 13.12 0.12 0.12
N CYS A 102 13.43 -1.18 0.24
CA CYS A 102 12.77 -2.10 1.16
C CYS A 102 13.73 -3.17 1.66
N LEU A 103 13.53 -3.61 2.91
CA LEU A 103 14.22 -4.76 3.50
C LEU A 103 13.39 -6.03 3.32
N THR A 104 14.07 -7.16 3.14
CA THR A 104 13.42 -8.47 3.02
C THR A 104 13.83 -9.36 4.17
N VAL A 105 12.85 -9.91 4.88
CA VAL A 105 13.04 -10.80 6.03
C VAL A 105 12.39 -12.17 5.77
N LYS A 106 12.92 -13.22 6.41
CA LYS A 106 12.47 -14.60 6.23
C LYS A 106 11.50 -15.06 7.33
N ASN A 107 11.54 -14.44 8.47
CA ASN A 107 10.78 -14.87 9.67
C ASN A 107 10.57 -13.70 10.64
N GLY A 108 9.81 -13.96 11.72
CA GLY A 108 9.52 -12.96 12.73
C GLY A 108 10.74 -12.49 13.54
N ALA A 109 11.75 -13.34 13.73
CA ALA A 109 12.97 -12.95 14.44
C ALA A 109 13.79 -11.96 13.61
N GLU A 110 13.97 -12.22 12.32
CA GLU A 110 14.60 -11.27 11.40
C GLU A 110 13.82 -9.96 11.32
N LEU A 111 12.47 -10.03 11.30
CA LEU A 111 11.62 -8.84 11.31
C LEU A 111 11.90 -7.99 12.56
N ALA A 112 11.92 -8.60 13.74
CA ALA A 112 12.20 -7.88 14.99
C ALA A 112 13.58 -7.22 14.95
N THR A 113 14.61 -7.94 14.49
CA THR A 113 15.97 -7.42 14.34
C THR A 113 16.01 -6.21 13.41
N GLU A 114 15.39 -6.30 12.24
CA GLU A 114 15.41 -5.21 11.25
C GLU A 114 14.59 -3.99 11.70
N VAL A 115 13.46 -4.21 12.38
CA VAL A 115 12.69 -3.11 12.98
C VAL A 115 13.56 -2.38 14.03
N THR A 116 14.18 -3.10 14.96
CA THR A 116 15.07 -2.50 15.97
C THR A 116 16.20 -1.72 15.30
N ARG A 117 16.85 -2.32 14.29
CA ARG A 117 17.94 -1.67 13.57
C ARG A 117 17.50 -0.36 12.90
N LEU A 118 16.33 -0.30 12.30
CA LEU A 118 15.82 0.93 11.67
C LEU A 118 15.50 2.02 12.70
N PHE A 119 15.20 1.69 13.95
CA PHE A 119 15.06 2.67 15.02
C PHE A 119 16.41 3.13 15.57
N ASP A 120 17.38 2.23 15.68
CA ASP A 120 18.72 2.54 16.20
C ASP A 120 19.60 3.27 15.15
N GLU A 121 19.33 3.07 13.87
CA GLU A 121 20.05 3.67 12.74
C GLU A 121 19.14 4.64 11.94
N PRO A 122 18.80 5.84 12.47
CA PRO A 122 17.87 6.76 11.82
C PRO A 122 18.33 7.23 10.43
N GLU A 123 19.64 7.35 10.21
CA GLU A 123 20.21 7.72 8.89
C GLU A 123 19.95 6.63 7.85
N HIS A 124 20.03 5.35 8.22
CA HIS A 124 19.67 4.27 7.32
C HIS A 124 18.18 4.30 6.99
N ARG A 125 17.32 4.48 8.00
CA ARG A 125 15.88 4.64 7.81
C ARG A 125 15.57 5.80 6.86
N HIS A 126 16.16 6.96 7.06
CA HIS A 126 15.95 8.13 6.20
C HIS A 126 16.37 7.90 4.75
N ARG A 127 17.50 7.23 4.51
CA ARG A 127 17.89 6.87 3.13
C ARG A 127 16.85 5.99 2.45
N MET A 128 16.31 4.99 3.14
CA MET A 128 15.24 4.15 2.62
C MET A 128 13.98 4.96 2.30
N GLU A 129 13.58 5.87 3.19
CA GLU A 129 12.44 6.75 3.01
C GLU A 129 12.61 7.67 1.79
N GLU A 130 13.80 8.22 1.58
CA GLU A 130 14.12 9.06 0.42
C GLU A 130 14.06 8.27 -0.89
N GLU A 131 14.65 7.06 -0.93
CA GLU A 131 14.56 6.18 -2.09
C GLU A 131 13.13 5.76 -2.39
N THR A 132 12.37 5.44 -1.36
CA THR A 132 10.94 5.13 -1.48
C THR A 132 10.16 6.30 -2.11
N ARG A 133 10.38 7.54 -1.65
CA ARG A 133 9.77 8.75 -2.22
C ARG A 133 10.21 8.99 -3.67
N ALA A 134 11.50 8.74 -3.97
CA ALA A 134 12.06 8.89 -5.30
C ALA A 134 11.40 7.92 -6.29
N ILE A 135 11.29 6.64 -5.93
CA ILE A 135 10.61 5.63 -6.76
C ILE A 135 9.17 6.06 -7.08
N VAL A 136 8.40 6.48 -6.07
CA VAL A 136 7.01 6.91 -6.27
C VAL A 136 6.95 8.13 -7.18
N ARG A 137 7.81 9.11 -6.97
CA ARG A 137 7.86 10.35 -7.79
C ARG A 137 8.19 10.05 -9.25
N GLU A 138 9.17 9.20 -9.51
CA GLU A 138 9.62 8.83 -10.85
C GLU A 138 8.56 8.04 -11.62
N ASN A 139 7.76 7.25 -10.89
CA ASN A 139 6.69 6.42 -11.47
C ASN A 139 5.31 7.10 -11.46
N LYS A 140 5.19 8.33 -10.93
CA LYS A 140 3.97 9.13 -11.05
C LYS A 140 3.64 9.39 -12.52
N GLY A 141 2.34 9.30 -12.84
CA GLY A 141 1.84 9.59 -14.18
C GLY A 141 1.67 8.37 -15.08
N ALA A 142 1.94 7.14 -14.59
CA ALA A 142 1.64 5.92 -15.35
C ALA A 142 0.16 5.86 -15.75
N SER A 143 -0.75 6.13 -14.81
CA SER A 143 -2.20 6.20 -15.08
C SER A 143 -2.55 7.26 -16.12
N ARG A 144 -1.91 8.42 -16.08
CA ARG A 144 -2.11 9.49 -17.07
C ARG A 144 -1.61 9.08 -18.46
N LYS A 145 -0.43 8.43 -18.53
CA LYS A 145 0.08 7.89 -19.80
C LYS A 145 -0.85 6.84 -20.38
N SER A 146 -1.38 5.93 -19.56
CA SER A 146 -2.34 4.90 -19.97
C SER A 146 -3.65 5.56 -20.46
N ALA A 147 -4.15 6.56 -19.76
CA ALA A 147 -5.37 7.29 -20.16
C ALA A 147 -5.19 8.00 -21.50
N VAL A 148 -4.04 8.66 -21.73
CA VAL A 148 -3.72 9.31 -23.02
C VAL A 148 -3.64 8.27 -24.13
N LEU A 149 -2.99 7.14 -23.89
CA LEU A 149 -2.88 6.06 -24.88
C LEU A 149 -4.25 5.47 -25.23
N LEU A 150 -5.09 5.22 -24.23
CA LEU A 150 -6.47 4.77 -24.44
C LEU A 150 -7.30 5.78 -25.25
N HIS A 151 -7.15 7.07 -24.95
CA HIS A 151 -7.85 8.12 -25.71
C HIS A 151 -7.41 8.14 -27.17
N GLN A 152 -6.10 8.07 -27.43
CA GLN A 152 -5.57 7.97 -28.80
C GLN A 152 -6.07 6.74 -29.53
N MET A 153 -6.16 5.59 -28.85
CA MET A 153 -6.71 4.36 -29.45
C MET A 153 -8.20 4.49 -29.75
N LEU A 154 -8.98 5.13 -28.88
CA LEU A 154 -10.40 5.40 -29.11
C LEU A 154 -10.62 6.36 -30.28
N ASP A 155 -9.85 7.45 -30.33
CA ASP A 155 -9.92 8.41 -31.44
C ASP A 155 -9.58 7.74 -32.79
N ALA A 156 -8.55 6.89 -32.80
CA ALA A 156 -8.18 6.14 -33.98
C ALA A 156 -9.26 5.14 -34.41
N TYR A 157 -9.91 4.47 -33.44
CA TYR A 157 -11.01 3.55 -33.70
C TYR A 157 -12.25 4.28 -34.24
N GLU A 158 -12.63 5.42 -33.66
CA GLU A 158 -13.76 6.23 -34.10
C GLU A 158 -13.53 6.88 -35.47
N SER A 159 -12.29 7.19 -35.82
CA SER A 159 -11.89 7.78 -37.09
C SER A 159 -11.84 6.75 -38.24
N SER A 160 -11.85 5.45 -37.92
CA SER A 160 -11.81 4.39 -38.93
C SER A 160 -13.09 4.36 -39.77
N PRO A 161 -12.99 4.30 -41.11
CA PRO A 161 -14.15 4.26 -41.98
C PRO A 161 -15.12 3.10 -41.72
N GLU A 162 -14.59 1.98 -41.25
CA GLU A 162 -15.34 0.74 -40.96
C GLU A 162 -16.22 0.86 -39.71
N ASN A 163 -15.87 1.76 -38.77
CA ASN A 163 -16.53 1.87 -37.47
C ASN A 163 -17.49 3.07 -37.36
N ARG A 164 -17.58 3.93 -38.36
CA ARG A 164 -18.44 5.14 -38.33
C ARG A 164 -19.92 4.88 -38.12
N HIS A 165 -20.42 3.68 -38.41
CA HIS A 165 -21.82 3.31 -38.22
C HIS A 165 -22.16 2.85 -36.78
N HIS A 166 -21.15 2.51 -35.93
CA HIS A 166 -21.38 2.03 -34.57
C HIS A 166 -21.39 3.14 -33.52
N VAL A 167 -20.83 4.32 -33.84
CA VAL A 167 -20.58 5.42 -32.87
C VAL A 167 -21.84 6.18 -32.47
N ARG A 168 -22.94 6.10 -33.24
CA ARG A 168 -24.18 6.84 -32.94
C ARG A 168 -24.95 6.38 -31.71
N SER A 169 -24.62 5.24 -31.13
CA SER A 169 -25.25 4.71 -29.88
C SER A 169 -24.47 4.93 -28.58
N THR A 170 -23.24 5.42 -28.63
CA THR A 170 -22.33 5.47 -27.48
C THR A 170 -22.03 6.88 -26.96
N GLN A 171 -22.85 7.87 -27.27
CA GLN A 171 -22.67 9.26 -26.79
C GLN A 171 -22.85 9.49 -25.30
N LYS A 172 -22.73 8.41 -24.47
CA LYS A 172 -22.87 8.46 -23.00
C LYS A 172 -21.56 8.27 -22.21
N ILE A 173 -20.39 8.23 -22.86
CA ILE A 173 -19.10 8.00 -22.16
C ILE A 173 -18.26 9.30 -22.01
N THR A 174 -18.86 10.47 -22.14
CA THR A 174 -18.14 11.75 -22.03
C THR A 174 -17.81 12.16 -20.58
N ASN A 175 -18.11 11.33 -19.56
CA ASN A 175 -17.85 11.64 -18.14
C ASN A 175 -16.77 10.76 -17.50
N PHE A 176 -15.86 10.17 -18.28
CA PHE A 176 -14.77 9.34 -17.74
C PHE A 176 -13.64 10.15 -17.05
N GLN A 177 -13.65 11.47 -17.16
CA GLN A 177 -12.63 12.31 -16.52
C GLN A 177 -12.74 12.40 -14.99
N THR A 178 -13.85 12.01 -14.39
CA THR A 178 -14.10 12.24 -12.96
C THR A 178 -13.83 11.02 -12.07
N TYR A 179 -13.72 9.82 -12.63
CA TYR A 179 -13.63 8.57 -11.81
C TYR A 179 -12.22 7.99 -11.62
N PHE A 180 -11.18 8.52 -12.26
CA PHE A 180 -9.83 7.97 -12.18
C PHE A 180 -8.85 8.76 -11.30
N ILE A 181 -9.29 9.84 -10.64
CA ILE A 181 -8.40 10.72 -9.85
C ILE A 181 -8.30 10.29 -8.37
N ASP A 182 -9.19 9.45 -7.86
CA ASP A 182 -9.27 9.11 -6.43
C ASP A 182 -8.65 7.74 -6.03
N LEU A 183 -7.79 7.15 -6.84
CA LEU A 183 -7.17 5.84 -6.57
C LEU A 183 -5.62 5.89 -6.62
N VAL A 184 -5.03 6.93 -5.99
CA VAL A 184 -3.60 6.90 -5.59
C VAL A 184 -3.47 7.53 -4.21
#